data_c0a13fcba474e8090d8d1810d82dbe34
#
_entry.id   c0a13fcba474e8090d8d1810d82dbe34
#
_cell.length_a   1.000
_cell.length_b   1.000
_cell.length_c   1.000
_cell.angle_alpha   90.00
_cell.angle_beta   90.00
_cell.angle_gamma   90.00
#
_symmetry.space_group_name_H-M   'P 1'
#
loop_
_entity.id
_entity.type
_entity.pdbx_description
1 polymer ?
#
loop_
_entity_poly.entity_id
_entity_poly.type
_entity_poly.pdbx_seq_one_letter_code
_entity_poly.pdbx_strand_id
1 'polypeptide(L)'
;YPLRRQRQMCIRDRGKTTLAIGQCLRASAQGKSVIIIQFLKGRERRELDFLEELDNLDIKIFRFEKHDEGYEELNEQEKAEEKTNILNALNFARKVIATQECDFLLLDEILALPDYGITTAEAIGDILKMKDESMHILLTGRTLPDSLRKYADSITTLTTEIV
;
A
#
# COMPACT_ATOMS: atom_id res chain seq x y z
N TYR A 1 2.89 11.02 23.98
CA TYR A 1 3.63 11.00 22.70
C TYR A 1 2.75 11.54 21.60
N PRO A 2 3.05 12.70 21.02
CA PRO A 2 2.45 13.03 19.75
C PRO A 2 2.87 11.94 18.77
N LEU A 3 1.91 11.19 18.26
CA LEU A 3 2.13 10.24 17.19
C LEU A 3 2.70 11.04 16.02
N ARG A 4 4.00 10.99 15.83
CA ARG A 4 4.63 11.53 14.63
C ARG A 4 3.98 10.84 13.45
N ARG A 5 3.28 11.60 12.66
CA ARG A 5 2.68 11.13 11.42
C ARG A 5 3.81 10.78 10.46
N GLN A 6 4.01 9.50 10.22
CA GLN A 6 5.21 8.94 9.63
C GLN A 6 4.94 8.35 8.25
N ARG A 7 5.97 8.34 7.44
CA ARG A 7 6.06 7.48 6.27
C ARG A 7 6.77 6.21 6.68
N GLN A 8 6.01 5.15 6.85
CA GLN A 8 6.53 3.85 7.25
C GLN A 8 6.65 2.92 6.06
N MET A 9 7.69 2.11 6.05
CA MET A 9 7.90 1.07 5.05
C MET A 9 8.10 -0.26 5.74
N CYS A 10 7.37 -1.27 5.29
CA CYS A 10 7.42 -2.64 5.80
C CYS A 10 7.85 -3.57 4.68
N ILE A 11 8.98 -4.24 4.85
CA ILE A 11 9.63 -5.02 3.80
C ILE A 11 9.92 -6.47 4.23
N ARG A 12 10.17 -7.32 3.23
CA ARG A 12 10.50 -8.74 3.31
C ARG A 12 9.33 -9.64 3.71
N ASP A 13 9.57 -10.87 3.88
CA ASP A 13 8.82 -12.07 4.23
C ASP A 13 7.29 -12.00 4.47
N ARG A 14 6.74 -13.14 4.86
CA ARG A 14 5.31 -13.28 5.18
C ARG A 14 4.91 -12.39 6.37
N GLY A 15 3.66 -11.98 6.40
CA GLY A 15 3.09 -11.21 7.50
C GLY A 15 3.14 -9.68 7.35
N LYS A 16 3.70 -9.15 6.26
CA LYS A 16 3.73 -7.71 6.00
C LYS A 16 2.34 -7.09 5.92
N THR A 17 1.47 -7.71 5.12
CA THR A 17 0.09 -7.27 4.98
C THR A 17 -0.66 -7.41 6.30
N THR A 18 -0.47 -8.51 7.02
CA THR A 18 -1.10 -8.71 8.34
C THR A 18 -0.66 -7.64 9.34
N LEU A 19 0.64 -7.32 9.39
CA LEU A 19 1.14 -6.25 10.25
C LEU A 19 0.57 -4.89 9.84
N ALA A 20 0.54 -4.61 8.55
CA ALA A 20 0.00 -3.37 8.00
C ALA A 20 -1.51 -3.22 8.32
N ILE A 21 -2.28 -4.29 8.16
CA ILE A 21 -3.70 -4.32 8.52
C ILE A 21 -3.89 -4.11 10.03
N GLY A 22 -3.06 -4.72 10.86
CA GLY A 22 -3.07 -4.48 12.31
C GLY A 22 -2.88 -3.01 12.66
N GLN A 23 -2.00 -2.30 11.96
CA GLN A 23 -1.83 -0.85 12.12
C GLN A 23 -3.05 -0.06 11.64
N CYS A 24 -3.68 -0.47 10.52
CA CYS A 24 -4.91 0.13 10.02
C CYS A 24 -6.06 0.00 11.03
N LEU A 25 -6.25 -1.20 11.57
CA LEU A 25 -7.26 -1.47 12.60
C LEU A 25 -7.03 -0.61 13.86
N ARG A 26 -5.79 -0.51 14.30
CA ARG A 26 -5.42 0.33 15.44
C ARG A 26 -5.70 1.81 15.17
N ALA A 27 -5.39 2.30 13.98
CA ALA A 27 -5.66 3.68 13.59
C ALA A 27 -7.16 3.96 13.58
N SER A 28 -7.94 3.06 12.98
CA SER A 28 -9.41 3.19 12.94
C SER A 28 -10.04 3.12 14.33
N ALA A 29 -9.55 2.23 15.21
CA ALA A 29 -10.00 2.15 16.60
C ALA A 29 -9.70 3.44 17.40
N GLN A 30 -8.75 4.24 16.95
CA GLN A 30 -8.44 5.56 17.50
C GLN A 30 -9.26 6.69 16.86
N GLY A 31 -10.26 6.37 16.06
CA GLY A 31 -11.13 7.34 15.38
C GLY A 31 -10.53 7.97 14.13
N LYS A 32 -9.48 7.39 13.57
CA LYS A 32 -8.86 7.85 12.33
C LYS A 32 -9.52 7.22 11.12
N SER A 33 -9.66 7.99 10.05
CA SER A 33 -10.09 7.48 8.75
C SER A 33 -8.92 6.77 8.05
N VAL A 34 -9.20 5.59 7.50
CA VAL A 34 -8.21 4.73 6.86
C VAL A 34 -8.60 4.43 5.41
N ILE A 35 -7.66 4.59 4.50
CA ILE A 35 -7.77 4.10 3.13
C ILE A 35 -6.68 3.06 2.88
N ILE A 36 -7.06 1.94 2.31
CA ILE A 36 -6.17 0.87 1.86
C ILE A 36 -6.25 0.78 0.35
N ILE A 37 -5.12 0.89 -0.33
CA ILE A 37 -4.99 0.63 -1.76
C ILE A 37 -4.09 -0.58 -1.93
N GLN A 38 -4.64 -1.67 -2.49
CA GLN A 38 -3.92 -2.92 -2.70
C GLN A 38 -3.44 -3.04 -4.15
N PHE A 39 -2.17 -3.40 -4.32
CA PHE A 39 -1.51 -3.64 -5.58
C PHE A 39 -1.10 -5.12 -5.66
N LEU A 40 -1.11 -5.71 -6.85
CA LEU A 40 -0.56 -7.04 -7.14
C LEU A 40 -1.13 -8.18 -6.30
N LYS A 41 -2.40 -8.12 -5.89
CA LYS A 41 -3.01 -9.12 -5.00
C LYS A 41 -3.56 -10.36 -5.70
N GLY A 42 -3.94 -10.28 -6.96
CA GLY A 42 -4.54 -11.41 -7.67
C GLY A 42 -5.68 -12.05 -6.85
N ARG A 43 -5.57 -13.36 -6.59
CA ARG A 43 -6.59 -14.12 -5.82
C ARG A 43 -6.78 -13.67 -4.39
N GLU A 44 -5.73 -13.12 -3.79
CA GLU A 44 -5.75 -12.65 -2.39
C GLU A 44 -6.50 -11.33 -2.21
N ARG A 45 -6.96 -10.71 -3.30
CA ARG A 45 -7.56 -9.37 -3.26
C ARG A 45 -8.81 -9.26 -2.38
N ARG A 46 -9.51 -10.37 -2.13
CA ARG A 46 -10.76 -10.38 -1.35
C ARG A 46 -10.58 -10.76 0.11
N GLU A 47 -9.38 -11.10 0.53
CA GLU A 47 -9.11 -11.53 1.91
C GLU A 47 -9.50 -10.49 2.96
N LEU A 48 -9.54 -9.22 2.59
CA LEU A 48 -9.81 -8.11 3.49
C LEU A 48 -11.24 -7.55 3.37
N ASP A 49 -12.09 -8.13 2.52
CA ASP A 49 -13.44 -7.59 2.29
C ASP A 49 -14.27 -7.51 3.58
N PHE A 50 -14.03 -8.43 4.53
CA PHE A 50 -14.72 -8.43 5.81
C PHE A 50 -14.48 -7.15 6.64
N LEU A 51 -13.39 -6.41 6.39
CA LEU A 51 -13.11 -5.18 7.12
C LEU A 51 -14.12 -4.07 6.80
N GLU A 52 -14.66 -4.05 5.59
CA GLU A 52 -15.67 -3.09 5.18
C GLU A 52 -17.06 -3.38 5.77
N GLU A 53 -17.26 -4.61 6.26
CA GLU A 53 -18.50 -5.05 6.93
C GLU A 53 -18.51 -4.71 8.43
N LEU A 54 -17.41 -4.21 8.97
CA LEU A 54 -17.31 -3.84 10.39
C LEU A 54 -17.81 -2.42 10.61
N ASP A 55 -19.04 -2.30 11.08
CA ASP A 55 -19.78 -1.03 11.25
C ASP A 55 -19.05 0.04 12.11
N ASN A 56 -18.10 -0.35 12.93
CA ASN A 56 -17.40 0.54 13.87
C ASN A 56 -16.04 1.03 13.35
N LEU A 57 -15.66 0.67 12.12
CA LEU A 57 -14.37 1.02 11.54
C LEU A 57 -14.55 1.92 10.31
N ASP A 58 -13.82 3.04 10.29
CA ASP A 58 -13.74 3.87 9.09
C ASP A 58 -12.57 3.42 8.22
N ILE A 59 -12.75 2.29 7.55
CA ILE A 59 -11.76 1.69 6.63
C ILE A 59 -12.39 1.50 5.26
N LYS A 60 -11.76 2.05 4.23
CA LYS A 60 -12.13 1.85 2.83
C LYS A 60 -11.01 1.16 2.08
N ILE A 61 -11.36 0.14 1.28
CA ILE A 61 -10.40 -0.67 0.53
C ILE A 61 -10.62 -0.47 -0.96
N PHE A 62 -9.56 -0.16 -1.70
CA PHE A 62 -9.59 0.06 -3.14
C PHE A 62 -8.65 -0.91 -3.85
N ARG A 63 -9.18 -1.54 -4.88
CA ARG A 63 -8.46 -2.44 -5.79
C ARG A 63 -8.87 -2.09 -7.21
N PHE A 64 -7.90 -1.87 -8.05
CA PHE A 64 -8.13 -1.47 -9.44
C PHE A 64 -7.88 -2.62 -10.43
N GLU A 65 -7.12 -3.62 -10.01
CA GLU A 65 -6.82 -4.81 -10.79
C GLU A 65 -8.05 -5.71 -10.90
N LYS A 66 -8.20 -6.36 -12.05
CA LYS A 66 -9.37 -7.16 -12.39
C LYS A 66 -9.08 -8.65 -12.50
N HIS A 67 -7.84 -9.02 -12.83
CA HIS A 67 -7.45 -10.42 -12.98
C HIS A 67 -7.19 -11.08 -11.63
N ASP A 68 -7.59 -12.35 -11.51
CA ASP A 68 -7.35 -13.15 -10.30
C ASP A 68 -5.96 -13.78 -10.28
N GLU A 69 -5.32 -13.93 -11.44
CA GLU A 69 -3.97 -14.45 -11.59
C GLU A 69 -2.93 -13.41 -11.12
N GLY A 70 -1.79 -13.88 -10.66
CA GLY A 70 -0.63 -13.03 -10.39
C GLY A 70 -0.15 -12.34 -11.67
N TYR A 71 0.36 -11.12 -11.55
CA TYR A 71 0.81 -10.33 -12.72
C TYR A 71 1.79 -11.10 -13.63
N GLU A 72 2.66 -11.93 -13.04
CA GLU A 72 3.63 -12.74 -13.80
C GLU A 72 2.97 -13.83 -14.64
N GLU A 73 1.80 -14.32 -14.24
CA GLU A 73 1.06 -15.38 -14.92
C GLU A 73 0.21 -14.88 -16.11
N LEU A 74 0.02 -13.56 -16.21
CA LEU A 74 -0.79 -12.94 -17.24
C LEU A 74 -0.08 -12.96 -18.60
N ASN A 75 -0.86 -13.06 -19.69
CA ASN A 75 -0.35 -12.85 -21.02
C ASN A 75 -0.07 -11.35 -21.29
N GLU A 76 0.56 -11.03 -22.42
CA GLU A 76 0.99 -9.65 -22.73
C GLU A 76 -0.17 -8.65 -22.83
N GLN A 77 -1.33 -9.09 -23.34
CA GLN A 77 -2.52 -8.23 -23.42
C GLN A 77 -3.10 -7.97 -22.02
N GLU A 78 -3.23 -9.00 -21.22
CA GLU A 78 -3.72 -8.92 -19.84
C GLU A 78 -2.78 -8.08 -18.99
N LYS A 79 -1.45 -8.22 -19.15
CA LYS A 79 -0.46 -7.37 -18.48
C LYS A 79 -0.61 -5.90 -18.85
N ALA A 80 -0.89 -5.60 -20.13
CA ALA A 80 -1.10 -4.22 -20.57
C ALA A 80 -2.37 -3.62 -19.93
N GLU A 81 -3.44 -4.40 -19.83
CA GLU A 81 -4.68 -4.01 -19.17
C GLU A 81 -4.46 -3.78 -17.67
N GLU A 82 -3.83 -4.72 -16.97
CA GLU A 82 -3.53 -4.60 -15.55
C GLU A 82 -2.56 -3.47 -15.24
N LYS A 83 -1.57 -3.23 -16.09
CA LYS A 83 -0.69 -2.07 -15.98
C LYS A 83 -1.49 -0.76 -15.98
N THR A 84 -2.47 -0.64 -16.87
CA THR A 84 -3.35 0.52 -16.92
C THR A 84 -4.16 0.66 -15.63
N ASN A 85 -4.72 -0.44 -15.11
CA ASN A 85 -5.46 -0.46 -13.85
C ASN A 85 -4.57 -0.05 -12.67
N ILE A 86 -3.34 -0.56 -12.61
CA ILE A 86 -2.36 -0.21 -11.57
C ILE A 86 -1.95 1.27 -11.65
N LEU A 87 -1.75 1.80 -12.85
CA LEU A 87 -1.47 3.23 -13.03
C LEU A 87 -2.63 4.11 -12.58
N ASN A 88 -3.87 3.67 -12.78
CA ASN A 88 -5.05 4.34 -12.25
C ASN A 88 -5.07 4.30 -10.71
N ALA A 89 -4.67 3.18 -10.10
CA ALA A 89 -4.52 3.08 -8.66
C ALA A 89 -3.45 4.04 -8.11
N LEU A 90 -2.33 4.20 -8.81
CA LEU A 90 -1.29 5.18 -8.45
C LEU A 90 -1.79 6.63 -8.55
N ASN A 91 -2.57 6.94 -9.59
CA ASN A 91 -3.18 8.26 -9.73
C ASN A 91 -4.21 8.52 -8.63
N PHE A 92 -4.96 7.50 -8.24
CA PHE A 92 -5.88 7.58 -7.10
C PHE A 92 -5.12 7.81 -5.79
N ALA A 93 -4.02 7.10 -5.54
CA ALA A 93 -3.16 7.34 -4.37
C ALA A 93 -2.65 8.79 -4.33
N ARG A 94 -2.23 9.32 -5.47
CA ARG A 94 -1.85 10.74 -5.60
C ARG A 94 -2.96 11.69 -5.18
N LYS A 95 -4.16 11.44 -5.68
CA LYS A 95 -5.33 12.24 -5.34
C LYS A 95 -5.62 12.20 -3.84
N VAL A 96 -5.66 11.00 -3.25
CA VAL A 96 -5.90 10.81 -1.81
C VAL A 96 -4.91 11.61 -0.98
N ILE A 97 -3.63 11.59 -1.35
CA ILE A 97 -2.57 12.34 -0.64
C ILE A 97 -2.75 13.85 -0.84
N ALA A 98 -2.95 14.29 -2.08
CA ALA A 98 -3.06 15.71 -2.41
C ALA A 98 -4.28 16.38 -1.77
N THR A 99 -5.39 15.63 -1.65
CA THR A 99 -6.65 16.14 -1.08
C THR A 99 -6.83 15.76 0.39
N GLN A 100 -5.89 15.03 0.98
CA GLN A 100 -5.92 14.61 2.39
C GLN A 100 -7.22 13.88 2.76
N GLU A 101 -7.65 12.94 1.92
CA GLU A 101 -8.94 12.24 2.08
C GLU A 101 -8.99 11.30 3.29
N CYS A 102 -7.86 10.98 3.91
CA CYS A 102 -7.78 10.12 5.10
C CYS A 102 -6.65 10.52 6.02
N ASP A 103 -6.69 10.01 7.24
CA ASP A 103 -5.63 10.19 8.24
C ASP A 103 -4.50 9.17 8.09
N PHE A 104 -4.85 7.95 7.63
CA PHE A 104 -3.94 6.83 7.48
C PHE A 104 -4.14 6.17 6.11
N LEU A 105 -3.09 6.13 5.30
CA LEU A 105 -3.09 5.52 3.97
C LEU A 105 -2.13 4.33 3.94
N LEU A 106 -2.67 3.14 3.63
CA LEU A 106 -1.87 1.95 3.32
C LEU A 106 -1.77 1.76 1.81
N LEU A 107 -0.55 1.70 1.29
CA LEU A 107 -0.22 1.35 -0.09
C LEU A 107 0.41 -0.05 -0.09
N ASP A 108 -0.44 -1.07 -0.17
CA ASP A 108 -0.04 -2.47 0.00
C ASP A 108 0.58 -3.05 -1.28
N GLU A 109 1.80 -3.56 -1.18
CA GLU A 109 2.66 -4.09 -2.28
C GLU A 109 3.12 -3.03 -3.31
N ILE A 110 2.99 -1.74 -3.04
CA ILE A 110 3.43 -0.69 -3.98
C ILE A 110 4.94 -0.77 -4.28
N LEU A 111 5.75 -1.21 -3.32
CA LEU A 111 7.21 -1.29 -3.47
C LEU A 111 7.66 -2.37 -4.46
N ALA A 112 6.77 -3.28 -4.87
CA ALA A 112 7.06 -4.28 -5.87
C ALA A 112 6.84 -3.79 -7.32
N LEU A 113 6.12 -2.69 -7.53
CA LEU A 113 5.79 -2.19 -8.86
C LEU A 113 7.01 -1.87 -9.75
N PRO A 114 8.12 -1.33 -9.22
CA PRO A 114 9.31 -1.11 -10.03
C PRO A 114 9.93 -2.40 -10.58
N ASP A 115 9.85 -3.51 -9.87
CA ASP A 115 10.39 -4.80 -10.29
C ASP A 115 9.67 -5.35 -11.54
N TYR A 116 8.40 -4.99 -11.72
CA TYR A 116 7.60 -5.35 -12.90
C TYR A 116 7.65 -4.30 -14.03
N GLY A 117 8.42 -3.23 -13.86
CA GLY A 117 8.49 -2.15 -14.85
C GLY A 117 7.18 -1.36 -15.02
N ILE A 118 6.27 -1.44 -14.06
CA ILE A 118 4.98 -0.74 -14.11
C ILE A 118 5.17 0.75 -13.80
N THR A 119 6.01 1.06 -12.84
CA THR A 119 6.39 2.43 -12.46
C THR A 119 7.86 2.43 -12.03
N THR A 120 8.38 3.60 -11.69
CA THR A 120 9.75 3.75 -11.18
C THR A 120 9.75 4.06 -9.68
N ALA A 121 10.86 3.76 -9.01
CA ALA A 121 11.05 4.15 -7.61
C ALA A 121 10.97 5.68 -7.45
N GLU A 122 11.47 6.43 -8.42
CA GLU A 122 11.41 7.90 -8.44
C GLU A 122 9.96 8.41 -8.48
N ALA A 123 9.10 7.76 -9.29
CA ALA A 123 7.68 8.12 -9.38
C ALA A 123 6.95 7.86 -8.05
N ILE A 124 7.27 6.78 -7.35
CA ILE A 124 6.77 6.51 -6.00
C ILE A 124 7.27 7.58 -5.02
N GLY A 125 8.54 7.94 -5.10
CA GLY A 125 9.14 9.01 -4.30
C GLY A 125 8.43 10.35 -4.51
N ASP A 126 8.06 10.68 -5.73
CA ASP A 126 7.32 11.90 -6.05
C ASP A 126 5.91 11.93 -5.42
N ILE A 127 5.25 10.78 -5.36
CA ILE A 127 3.98 10.63 -4.62
C ILE A 127 4.20 10.92 -3.12
N LEU A 128 5.27 10.37 -2.55
CA LEU A 128 5.57 10.55 -1.12
C LEU A 128 5.94 11.99 -0.75
N LYS A 129 6.54 12.75 -1.68
CA LYS A 129 6.84 14.17 -1.48
C LYS A 129 5.60 15.03 -1.31
N MET A 130 4.47 14.62 -1.90
CA MET A 130 3.20 15.34 -1.81
C MET A 130 2.54 15.27 -0.43
N LYS A 131 3.00 14.34 0.43
CA LYS A 131 2.47 14.15 1.77
C LYS A 131 2.73 15.39 2.63
N ASP A 132 1.70 15.92 3.24
CA ASP A 132 1.84 16.88 4.32
C ASP A 132 1.99 16.18 5.70
N GLU A 133 2.13 16.97 6.75
CA GLU A 133 2.30 16.45 8.10
C GLU A 133 1.03 15.81 8.68
N SER A 134 -0.11 16.00 8.03
CA SER A 134 -1.43 15.57 8.55
C SER A 134 -1.71 14.08 8.34
N MET A 135 -1.05 13.43 7.38
CA MET A 135 -1.32 12.06 6.97
C MET A 135 -0.19 11.11 7.36
N HIS A 136 -0.58 9.93 7.83
CA HIS A 136 0.33 8.79 7.97
C HIS A 136 0.27 7.91 6.73
N ILE A 137 1.41 7.55 6.16
CA ILE A 137 1.49 6.65 5.00
C ILE A 137 2.32 5.42 5.35
N LEU A 138 1.77 4.24 5.09
CA LEU A 138 2.44 2.95 5.22
C LEU A 138 2.55 2.29 3.84
N LEU A 139 3.77 1.92 3.45
CA LEU A 139 4.05 1.19 2.23
C LEU A 139 4.54 -0.21 2.56
N THR A 140 4.12 -1.20 1.80
CA THR A 140 4.64 -2.57 1.92
C THR A 140 5.25 -3.06 0.61
N GLY A 141 6.12 -4.05 0.73
CA GLY A 141 6.75 -4.74 -0.39
C GLY A 141 7.82 -5.72 0.08
N ARG A 142 8.37 -6.49 -0.83
CA ARG A 142 9.41 -7.49 -0.53
C ARG A 142 10.79 -6.86 -0.41
N THR A 143 11.07 -5.87 -1.23
CA THR A 143 12.34 -5.14 -1.26
C THR A 143 12.08 -3.66 -1.19
N LEU A 144 13.04 -2.91 -0.68
CA LEU A 144 13.00 -1.45 -0.64
C LEU A 144 14.07 -0.91 -1.59
N PRO A 145 13.69 -0.23 -2.68
CA PRO A 145 14.64 0.50 -3.51
C PRO A 145 15.43 1.51 -2.68
N ASP A 146 16.75 1.54 -2.82
CA ASP A 146 17.61 2.43 -2.03
C ASP A 146 17.23 3.90 -2.17
N SER A 147 16.80 4.30 -3.36
CA SER A 147 16.35 5.67 -3.64
C SER A 147 15.13 6.11 -2.83
N LEU A 148 14.35 5.17 -2.30
CA LEU A 148 13.18 5.47 -1.47
C LEU A 148 13.48 5.58 0.02
N ARG A 149 14.63 5.09 0.48
CA ARG A 149 14.99 5.14 1.92
C ARG A 149 14.96 6.56 2.50
N LYS A 150 15.38 7.54 1.71
CA LYS A 150 15.38 8.95 2.12
C LYS A 150 14.00 9.54 2.42
N TYR A 151 12.93 8.88 1.96
CA TYR A 151 11.55 9.32 2.23
C TYR A 151 10.92 8.61 3.42
N ALA A 152 11.57 7.57 3.95
CA ALA A 152 11.07 6.82 5.08
C ALA A 152 11.45 7.49 6.39
N ASP A 153 10.48 7.65 7.27
CA ASP A 153 10.71 8.03 8.67
C ASP A 153 11.01 6.79 9.53
N SER A 154 10.48 5.63 9.14
CA SER A 154 10.83 4.33 9.73
C SER A 154 10.72 3.20 8.72
N ILE A 155 11.54 2.18 8.89
CA ILE A 155 11.56 0.96 8.08
C ILE A 155 11.49 -0.23 9.03
N THR A 156 10.47 -1.07 8.82
CA THR A 156 10.32 -2.33 9.55
C THR A 156 10.63 -3.49 8.61
N THR A 157 11.54 -4.36 9.01
CA THR A 157 11.89 -5.58 8.29
C THR A 157 11.33 -6.79 9.03
N LEU A 158 10.54 -7.62 8.35
CA LEU A 158 10.03 -8.87 8.90
C LEU A 158 10.91 -10.03 8.42
N THR A 159 11.34 -10.85 9.34
CA THR A 159 12.12 -12.07 9.08
C THR A 159 11.40 -13.25 9.69
N THR A 160 11.16 -14.29 8.88
CA THR A 160 10.59 -15.56 9.35
C THR A 160 11.71 -16.55 9.55
N GLU A 161 11.83 -17.10 10.76
CA GLU A 161 12.72 -18.22 11.07
C GLU A 161 11.89 -19.50 11.10
N ILE A 162 12.29 -20.48 10.30
CA ILE A 162 11.68 -21.81 10.30
C ILE A 162 12.53 -22.70 11.21
N VAL A 163 11.95 -23.15 12.27
CA VAL A 163 12.59 -23.98 13.30
C VAL A 163 12.25 -25.46 13.09
#